data_a94a88500d41f2c6a3fd14d8408a1232
#
_entry.id   a94a88500d41f2c6a3fd14d8408a1232
#
_cell.length_a   1.000
_cell.length_b   1.000
_cell.length_c   1.000
_cell.angle_alpha   90.00
_cell.angle_beta   90.00
_cell.angle_gamma   90.00
#
_symmetry.space_group_name_H-M   'P 1'
#
loop_
_entity.id
_entity.type
_entity.pdbx_description
1 polymer ?
#
loop_
_entity_poly.entity_id
_entity_poly.type
_entity_poly.pdbx_seq_one_letter_code
_entity_poly.pdbx_strand_id
1 'polypeptide(L)'
;PAINDADLRELGLPLGPRKRVLTAIEALGGETATASPRERALPGVEAERRQVTVLFADISGFTALSERLGAEPTHDLLNRFFAVADDAVIRFGGTIDKHIGDAVMAVFGAPIAHTDDPERAIRAASALHAAARAMEPPLAIHAGIASGQVVASRMGSAGHQEYTVTGDSVNLAARLTDLAGPGETFSSADIARSLGNRMKGALLGPRAIEGLPVPVEVWRVEGMFEADNLAAMTAFVGRDAERARFVDMLDRCRTK
;
A
#
# COMPACT_ATOMS: atom_id res chain seq x y z
N PRO A 1 -30.74 -1.40 -36.34
CA PRO A 1 -31.99 -0.81 -35.85
C PRO A 1 -31.71 -0.12 -34.52
N ALA A 2 -32.03 1.19 -34.45
CA ALA A 2 -31.85 1.94 -33.22
C ALA A 2 -33.03 1.66 -32.28
N ILE A 3 -32.76 1.39 -31.05
CA ILE A 3 -33.76 1.20 -29.98
C ILE A 3 -34.48 2.54 -29.76
N ASN A 4 -35.85 2.53 -29.79
CA ASN A 4 -36.68 3.70 -29.62
C ASN A 4 -37.58 3.60 -28.37
N ASP A 5 -38.35 4.67 -28.08
CA ASP A 5 -39.22 4.72 -26.89
C ASP A 5 -40.32 3.66 -26.90
N ALA A 6 -40.78 3.24 -28.09
CA ALA A 6 -41.79 2.21 -28.22
C ALA A 6 -41.27 0.84 -27.84
N ASP A 7 -40.03 0.51 -28.24
CA ASP A 7 -39.36 -0.75 -27.91
C ASP A 7 -39.14 -0.87 -26.40
N LEU A 8 -38.73 0.23 -25.75
CA LEU A 8 -38.53 0.28 -24.29
C LEU A 8 -39.86 0.24 -23.51
N ARG A 9 -40.95 0.68 -24.14
CA ARG A 9 -42.29 0.57 -23.55
C ARG A 9 -42.81 -0.87 -23.61
N GLU A 10 -42.57 -1.60 -24.71
CA GLU A 10 -42.92 -3.01 -24.85
C GLU A 10 -42.15 -3.89 -23.82
N LEU A 11 -40.95 -3.48 -23.46
CA LEU A 11 -40.16 -4.11 -22.40
C LEU A 11 -40.62 -3.74 -20.98
N GLY A 12 -41.72 -2.97 -20.85
CA GLY A 12 -42.31 -2.67 -19.55
C GLY A 12 -41.59 -1.60 -18.73
N LEU A 13 -40.65 -0.84 -19.32
CA LEU A 13 -39.91 0.20 -18.57
C LEU A 13 -40.81 1.42 -18.28
N PRO A 14 -40.89 1.93 -17.05
CA PRO A 14 -41.53 3.17 -16.68
C PRO A 14 -40.93 4.39 -17.38
N LEU A 15 -41.70 5.49 -17.53
CA LEU A 15 -41.30 6.67 -18.27
C LEU A 15 -39.94 7.28 -17.87
N GLY A 16 -39.62 7.31 -16.58
CA GLY A 16 -38.38 7.87 -16.08
C GLY A 16 -37.13 7.08 -16.52
N PRO A 17 -37.06 5.75 -16.31
CA PRO A 17 -36.02 4.88 -16.85
C PRO A 17 -35.90 4.94 -18.37
N ARG A 18 -37.01 4.96 -19.14
CA ARG A 18 -36.96 5.06 -20.60
C ARG A 18 -36.24 6.31 -21.08
N LYS A 19 -36.58 7.50 -20.55
CA LYS A 19 -35.89 8.75 -20.87
C LYS A 19 -34.40 8.67 -20.59
N ARG A 20 -33.96 8.09 -19.49
CA ARG A 20 -32.54 7.93 -19.15
C ARG A 20 -31.81 7.03 -20.17
N VAL A 21 -32.41 5.93 -20.58
CA VAL A 21 -31.87 5.02 -21.59
C VAL A 21 -31.74 5.71 -22.95
N LEU A 22 -32.76 6.42 -23.39
CA LEU A 22 -32.73 7.16 -24.68
C LEU A 22 -31.67 8.26 -24.68
N THR A 23 -31.55 9.04 -23.61
CA THR A 23 -30.50 10.05 -23.48
C THR A 23 -29.09 9.41 -23.47
N ALA A 24 -28.92 8.24 -22.85
CA ALA A 24 -27.64 7.50 -22.89
C ALA A 24 -27.33 6.98 -24.33
N ILE A 25 -28.35 6.51 -25.07
CA ILE A 25 -28.20 6.06 -26.47
C ILE A 25 -27.83 7.23 -27.38
N GLU A 26 -28.48 8.41 -27.22
CA GLU A 26 -28.14 9.63 -27.95
C GLU A 26 -26.70 10.09 -27.65
N ALA A 27 -26.27 10.01 -26.42
CA ALA A 27 -24.89 10.33 -26.03
C ALA A 27 -23.85 9.35 -26.65
N LEU A 28 -24.22 8.09 -26.88
CA LEU A 28 -23.37 7.09 -27.53
C LEU A 28 -23.39 7.17 -29.05
N GLY A 29 -24.45 7.73 -29.64
CA GLY A 29 -24.63 7.82 -31.11
C GLY A 29 -24.00 9.06 -31.78
N GLY A 30 -23.42 9.97 -31.03
CA GLY A 30 -22.93 11.28 -31.52
C GLY A 30 -21.44 11.35 -31.89
N GLU A 31 -20.66 10.27 -31.92
CA GLU A 31 -19.23 10.33 -32.25
C GLU A 31 -18.79 9.23 -33.22
N THR A 32 -18.89 9.53 -34.54
CA THR A 32 -17.94 8.98 -35.51
C THR A 32 -16.82 9.99 -35.71
N ALA A 33 -15.65 9.75 -35.14
CA ALA A 33 -14.32 9.99 -35.74
C ALA A 33 -13.20 9.93 -34.67
N THR A 34 -12.34 8.91 -34.82
CA THR A 34 -10.88 8.95 -34.62
C THR A 34 -10.34 9.90 -33.55
N ALA A 35 -10.37 9.47 -32.29
CA ALA A 35 -9.36 9.87 -31.32
C ALA A 35 -9.26 8.75 -30.28
N SER A 36 -8.01 8.27 -30.05
CA SER A 36 -7.61 7.44 -28.92
C SER A 36 -8.39 7.82 -27.66
N PRO A 37 -8.79 6.89 -26.81
CA PRO A 37 -9.44 7.26 -25.57
C PRO A 37 -8.44 7.98 -24.67
N ARG A 38 -8.33 9.29 -24.83
CA ARG A 38 -7.86 10.16 -23.75
C ARG A 38 -8.98 10.15 -22.73
N GLU A 39 -8.75 9.42 -21.69
CA GLU A 39 -9.46 9.46 -20.42
C GLU A 39 -9.84 10.92 -20.11
N ARG A 40 -11.13 11.25 -20.20
CA ARG A 40 -11.63 12.55 -19.73
C ARG A 40 -11.48 12.58 -18.22
N ALA A 41 -10.32 13.06 -17.76
CA ALA A 41 -10.13 13.47 -16.37
C ALA A 41 -11.19 14.53 -16.05
N LEU A 42 -11.99 14.28 -15.02
CA LEU A 42 -12.88 15.29 -14.45
C LEU A 42 -12.04 16.50 -14.05
N PRO A 43 -12.50 17.76 -14.26
CA PRO A 43 -11.72 18.94 -13.94
C PRO A 43 -11.46 18.96 -12.41
N GLY A 44 -10.20 18.90 -12.03
CA GLY A 44 -9.77 19.08 -10.65
C GLY A 44 -9.00 17.93 -10.01
N VAL A 45 -8.71 16.83 -10.73
CA VAL A 45 -7.93 15.70 -10.21
C VAL A 45 -6.73 15.47 -11.11
N GLU A 46 -5.63 16.15 -10.84
CA GLU A 46 -4.35 15.78 -11.46
C GLU A 46 -3.92 14.43 -10.89
N ALA A 47 -3.98 13.40 -11.73
CA ALA A 47 -3.40 12.10 -11.42
C ALA A 47 -1.87 12.24 -11.44
N GLU A 48 -1.23 12.06 -10.31
CA GLU A 48 0.21 12.21 -10.16
C GLU A 48 0.88 10.83 -10.09
N ARG A 49 1.94 10.64 -10.89
CA ARG A 49 2.80 9.46 -10.76
C ARG A 49 3.76 9.68 -9.61
N ARG A 50 3.73 8.79 -8.63
CA ARG A 50 4.59 8.82 -7.46
C ARG A 50 5.30 7.50 -7.25
N GLN A 51 6.54 7.58 -6.77
CA GLN A 51 7.23 6.43 -6.19
C GLN A 51 6.78 6.30 -4.74
N VAL A 52 6.19 5.16 -4.40
CA VAL A 52 5.69 4.90 -3.04
C VAL A 52 6.13 3.52 -2.55
N THR A 53 6.00 3.33 -1.25
CA THR A 53 6.05 2.00 -0.62
C THR A 53 4.67 1.71 -0.04
N VAL A 54 4.10 0.58 -0.42
CA VAL A 54 2.78 0.12 0.03
C VAL A 54 2.97 -0.99 1.04
N LEU A 55 2.25 -0.91 2.14
CA LEU A 55 2.15 -1.92 3.19
C LEU A 55 0.71 -2.41 3.25
N PHE A 56 0.51 -3.72 3.12
CA PHE A 56 -0.70 -4.39 3.56
C PHE A 56 -0.41 -5.19 4.81
N ALA A 57 -1.35 -5.22 5.75
CA ALA A 57 -1.32 -6.06 6.93
C ALA A 57 -2.71 -6.58 7.23
N ASP A 58 -2.82 -7.87 7.54
CA ASP A 58 -4.08 -8.57 7.73
C ASP A 58 -4.03 -9.47 8.97
N ILE A 59 -5.18 -9.72 9.61
CA ILE A 59 -5.26 -10.56 10.81
C ILE A 59 -5.29 -12.03 10.41
N SER A 60 -4.29 -12.77 10.86
CA SER A 60 -4.19 -14.20 10.55
C SER A 60 -5.33 -14.99 11.22
N GLY A 61 -6.10 -15.72 10.40
CA GLY A 61 -7.20 -16.58 10.87
C GLY A 61 -8.43 -15.81 11.38
N PHE A 62 -8.63 -14.58 10.90
CA PHE A 62 -9.74 -13.72 11.31
C PHE A 62 -11.12 -14.36 11.11
N THR A 63 -11.35 -15.05 10.00
CA THR A 63 -12.65 -15.70 9.74
C THR A 63 -13.05 -16.66 10.86
N ALA A 64 -12.15 -17.55 11.26
CA ALA A 64 -12.41 -18.48 12.36
C ALA A 64 -12.51 -17.76 13.72
N LEU A 65 -11.81 -16.66 13.90
CA LEU A 65 -11.90 -15.82 15.11
C LEU A 65 -13.25 -15.12 15.20
N SER A 66 -13.71 -14.51 14.11
CA SER A 66 -14.98 -13.79 14.05
C SER A 66 -16.19 -14.73 14.26
N GLU A 67 -16.16 -15.95 13.70
CA GLU A 67 -17.18 -16.96 13.92
C GLU A 67 -17.31 -17.35 15.41
N ARG A 68 -16.20 -17.42 16.12
CA ARG A 68 -16.19 -17.74 17.56
C ARG A 68 -16.65 -16.61 18.45
N LEU A 69 -16.32 -15.38 18.08
CA LEU A 69 -16.60 -14.19 18.91
C LEU A 69 -18.04 -13.69 18.75
N GLY A 70 -18.62 -13.86 17.55
CA GLY A 70 -19.88 -13.21 17.18
C GLY A 70 -19.70 -11.76 16.75
N ALA A 71 -20.77 -11.13 16.28
CA ALA A 71 -20.71 -9.86 15.55
C ALA A 71 -20.19 -8.67 16.40
N GLU A 72 -20.75 -8.43 17.58
CA GLU A 72 -20.39 -7.28 18.42
C GLU A 72 -18.95 -7.33 18.92
N PRO A 73 -18.47 -8.43 19.56
CA PRO A 73 -17.08 -8.52 20.01
C PRO A 73 -16.07 -8.46 18.84
N THR A 74 -16.44 -8.97 17.65
CA THR A 74 -15.61 -8.87 16.44
C THR A 74 -15.47 -7.43 16.00
N HIS A 75 -16.55 -6.66 15.99
CA HIS A 75 -16.52 -5.24 15.65
C HIS A 75 -15.62 -4.44 16.61
N ASP A 76 -15.76 -4.69 17.92
CA ASP A 76 -14.91 -4.03 18.93
C ASP A 76 -13.44 -4.41 18.80
N LEU A 77 -13.15 -5.67 18.48
CA LEU A 77 -11.79 -6.14 18.23
C LEU A 77 -11.17 -5.46 17.01
N LEU A 78 -11.91 -5.36 15.90
CA LEU A 78 -11.47 -4.66 14.68
C LEU A 78 -11.19 -3.19 14.95
N ASN A 79 -12.07 -2.48 15.65
CA ASN A 79 -11.86 -1.08 15.99
C ASN A 79 -10.56 -0.87 16.79
N ARG A 80 -10.29 -1.74 17.76
CA ARG A 80 -9.03 -1.70 18.52
C ARG A 80 -7.81 -2.04 17.65
N PHE A 81 -7.94 -3.02 16.77
CA PHE A 81 -6.86 -3.38 15.84
C PHE A 81 -6.55 -2.23 14.88
N PHE A 82 -7.58 -1.61 14.28
CA PHE A 82 -7.37 -0.46 13.39
C PHE A 82 -6.73 0.73 14.11
N ALA A 83 -7.16 1.03 15.34
CA ALA A 83 -6.52 2.10 16.12
C ALA A 83 -5.03 1.83 16.35
N VAL A 84 -4.65 0.60 16.63
CA VAL A 84 -3.26 0.18 16.80
C VAL A 84 -2.48 0.23 15.48
N ALA A 85 -3.12 -0.17 14.38
CA ALA A 85 -2.51 -0.15 13.06
C ALA A 85 -2.28 1.29 12.56
N ASP A 86 -3.27 2.15 12.74
CA ASP A 86 -3.19 3.57 12.37
C ASP A 86 -2.06 4.27 13.14
N ASP A 87 -1.98 4.05 14.46
CA ASP A 87 -0.89 4.60 15.28
C ASP A 87 0.49 4.14 14.80
N ALA A 88 0.65 2.83 14.53
CA ALA A 88 1.89 2.28 14.02
C ALA A 88 2.30 2.90 12.67
N VAL A 89 1.37 3.05 11.74
CA VAL A 89 1.62 3.63 10.41
C VAL A 89 1.95 5.13 10.50
N ILE A 90 1.11 5.90 11.20
CA ILE A 90 1.25 7.37 11.34
C ILE A 90 2.56 7.72 12.06
N ARG A 91 2.91 6.97 13.10
CA ARG A 91 4.17 7.14 13.84
C ARG A 91 5.40 7.10 12.96
N PHE A 92 5.40 6.30 11.91
CA PHE A 92 6.50 6.19 10.96
C PHE A 92 6.29 7.03 9.70
N GLY A 93 5.32 7.95 9.69
CA GLY A 93 5.09 8.90 8.60
C GLY A 93 4.38 8.30 7.39
N GLY A 94 3.72 7.18 7.55
CA GLY A 94 2.81 6.61 6.56
C GLY A 94 1.42 7.24 6.62
N THR A 95 0.64 7.01 5.60
CA THR A 95 -0.77 7.40 5.49
C THR A 95 -1.62 6.14 5.35
N ILE A 96 -2.69 6.03 6.12
CA ILE A 96 -3.69 4.99 5.92
C ILE A 96 -4.46 5.33 4.64
N ASP A 97 -4.45 4.42 3.69
CA ASP A 97 -5.25 4.54 2.47
C ASP A 97 -6.67 4.06 2.74
N LYS A 98 -6.80 2.86 3.28
CA LYS A 98 -8.11 2.30 3.67
C LYS A 98 -7.98 1.08 4.59
N HIS A 99 -9.10 0.77 5.26
CA HIS A 99 -9.33 -0.52 5.91
C HIS A 99 -10.21 -1.40 5.00
N ILE A 100 -9.84 -2.66 4.80
CA ILE A 100 -10.52 -3.59 3.88
C ILE A 100 -10.81 -4.88 4.63
N GLY A 101 -12.03 -5.02 5.15
CA GLY A 101 -12.36 -6.17 6.02
C GLY A 101 -11.58 -6.10 7.33
N ASP A 102 -10.64 -7.01 7.52
CA ASP A 102 -9.69 -7.05 8.65
C ASP A 102 -8.27 -6.62 8.24
N ALA A 103 -8.09 -6.20 6.99
CA ALA A 103 -6.82 -5.70 6.48
C ALA A 103 -6.70 -4.18 6.55
N VAL A 104 -5.46 -3.72 6.67
CA VAL A 104 -5.07 -2.31 6.57
C VAL A 104 -4.17 -2.12 5.36
N MET A 105 -4.49 -1.13 4.53
CA MET A 105 -3.61 -0.64 3.47
C MET A 105 -3.02 0.70 3.87
N ALA A 106 -1.70 0.79 3.87
CA ALA A 106 -0.97 2.00 4.17
C ALA A 106 0.04 2.34 3.05
N VAL A 107 0.30 3.64 2.88
CA VAL A 107 1.18 4.18 1.84
C VAL A 107 2.23 5.09 2.48
N PHE A 108 3.48 4.89 2.10
CA PHE A 108 4.62 5.74 2.42
C PHE A 108 5.12 6.37 1.12
N GLY A 109 5.31 7.68 1.10
CA GLY A 109 5.67 8.44 -0.10
C GLY A 109 4.52 9.21 -0.74
N ALA A 110 3.32 9.14 -0.18
CA ALA A 110 2.17 9.97 -0.57
C ALA A 110 1.30 10.28 0.66
N PRO A 111 0.82 11.51 0.83
CA PRO A 111 1.09 12.70 0.00
C PRO A 111 2.50 13.26 0.19
N ILE A 112 3.22 12.90 1.26
CA ILE A 112 4.58 13.37 1.57
C ILE A 112 5.56 12.23 1.31
N ALA A 113 6.60 12.49 0.50
CA ALA A 113 7.65 11.53 0.21
C ALA A 113 8.89 11.77 1.08
N HIS A 114 9.49 10.68 1.56
CA HIS A 114 10.76 10.68 2.28
C HIS A 114 11.75 9.76 1.56
N THR A 115 13.04 10.02 1.73
CA THR A 115 14.09 9.20 1.10
C THR A 115 14.19 7.79 1.71
N ASP A 116 13.60 7.58 2.88
CA ASP A 116 13.63 6.36 3.69
C ASP A 116 12.24 5.68 3.80
N ASP A 117 11.31 5.96 2.88
CA ASP A 117 9.96 5.37 2.91
C ASP A 117 9.94 3.83 3.00
N PRO A 118 10.81 3.06 2.31
CA PRO A 118 10.89 1.62 2.48
C PRO A 118 11.29 1.18 3.91
N GLU A 119 12.21 1.89 4.54
CA GLU A 119 12.60 1.64 5.93
C GLU A 119 11.46 1.94 6.90
N ARG A 120 10.76 3.06 6.70
CA ARG A 120 9.60 3.47 7.49
C ARG A 120 8.49 2.44 7.43
N ALA A 121 8.20 1.90 6.25
CA ALA A 121 7.21 0.83 6.08
C ALA A 121 7.57 -0.44 6.86
N ILE A 122 8.84 -0.87 6.85
CA ILE A 122 9.30 -2.02 7.62
C ILE A 122 9.21 -1.76 9.13
N ARG A 123 9.59 -0.57 9.59
CA ARG A 123 9.48 -0.20 11.00
C ARG A 123 8.02 -0.15 11.46
N ALA A 124 7.12 0.36 10.62
CA ALA A 124 5.68 0.36 10.88
C ALA A 124 5.13 -1.08 10.99
N ALA A 125 5.47 -1.96 10.04
CA ALA A 125 5.07 -3.36 10.08
C ALA A 125 5.59 -4.06 11.36
N SER A 126 6.85 -3.84 11.73
CA SER A 126 7.44 -4.40 12.94
C SER A 126 6.73 -3.90 14.22
N ALA A 127 6.41 -2.62 14.29
CA ALA A 127 5.66 -2.02 15.39
C ALA A 127 4.22 -2.58 15.47
N LEU A 128 3.57 -2.74 14.32
CA LEU A 128 2.23 -3.31 14.23
C LEU A 128 2.20 -4.77 14.69
N HIS A 129 3.18 -5.59 14.28
CA HIS A 129 3.31 -6.97 14.78
C HIS A 129 3.48 -7.01 16.31
N ALA A 130 4.29 -6.12 16.86
CA ALA A 130 4.50 -6.06 18.32
C ALA A 130 3.21 -5.64 19.04
N ALA A 131 2.52 -4.63 18.54
CA ALA A 131 1.32 -4.10 19.14
C ALA A 131 0.13 -5.08 19.01
N ALA A 132 -0.04 -5.74 17.86
CA ALA A 132 -1.07 -6.76 17.66
C ALA A 132 -0.91 -7.95 18.62
N ARG A 133 0.34 -8.40 18.85
CA ARG A 133 0.64 -9.44 19.83
C ARG A 133 0.37 -9.03 21.29
N ALA A 134 0.40 -7.73 21.59
CA ALA A 134 0.12 -7.19 22.91
C ALA A 134 -1.37 -6.92 23.17
N MET A 135 -2.23 -7.11 22.16
CA MET A 135 -3.69 -6.96 22.29
C MET A 135 -4.29 -8.10 23.15
N GLU A 136 -5.52 -7.87 23.59
CA GLU A 136 -6.34 -8.91 24.24
C GLU A 136 -7.66 -9.10 23.44
N PRO A 137 -7.89 -10.28 22.85
CA PRO A 137 -6.91 -11.39 22.73
C PRO A 137 -5.70 -11.02 21.85
N PRO A 138 -4.53 -11.67 22.04
CA PRO A 138 -3.37 -11.47 21.20
C PRO A 138 -3.69 -11.83 19.75
N LEU A 139 -3.29 -10.96 18.80
CA LEU A 139 -3.47 -11.19 17.39
C LEU A 139 -2.14 -11.50 16.71
N ALA A 140 -2.14 -12.49 15.82
CA ALA A 140 -1.10 -12.67 14.84
C ALA A 140 -1.55 -11.97 13.55
N ILE A 141 -0.65 -11.21 12.95
CA ILE A 141 -0.88 -10.60 11.63
C ILE A 141 0.11 -11.15 10.62
N HIS A 142 -0.18 -11.00 9.36
CA HIS A 142 0.78 -11.17 8.27
C HIS A 142 0.80 -9.91 7.42
N ALA A 143 1.94 -9.61 6.79
CA ALA A 143 2.10 -8.35 6.08
C ALA A 143 2.90 -8.51 4.79
N GLY A 144 2.60 -7.65 3.82
CA GLY A 144 3.30 -7.55 2.54
C GLY A 144 3.70 -6.12 2.23
N ILE A 145 4.95 -5.94 1.77
CA ILE A 145 5.50 -4.62 1.47
C ILE A 145 6.08 -4.62 0.06
N ALA A 146 5.67 -3.67 -0.76
CA ALA A 146 6.24 -3.49 -2.09
C ALA A 146 6.45 -2.00 -2.41
N SER A 147 7.51 -1.69 -3.13
CA SER A 147 7.75 -0.34 -3.64
C SER A 147 7.60 -0.29 -5.15
N GLY A 148 7.10 0.82 -5.65
CA GLY A 148 6.98 1.03 -7.09
C GLY A 148 6.26 2.33 -7.44
N GLN A 149 6.15 2.56 -8.75
CA GLN A 149 5.37 3.69 -9.25
C GLN A 149 3.88 3.41 -9.16
N VAL A 150 3.13 4.39 -8.68
CA VAL A 150 1.68 4.38 -8.61
C VAL A 150 1.12 5.66 -9.23
N VAL A 151 -0.15 5.60 -9.56
CA VAL A 151 -0.94 6.79 -9.83
C VAL A 151 -1.68 7.14 -8.55
N ALA A 152 -1.32 8.28 -7.96
CA ALA A 152 -2.00 8.86 -6.83
C ALA A 152 -3.05 9.85 -7.34
N SER A 153 -4.30 9.63 -7.00
CA SER A 153 -5.41 10.48 -7.47
C SER A 153 -6.59 10.42 -6.51
N ARG A 154 -7.46 11.41 -6.63
CA ARG A 154 -8.78 11.30 -6.00
C ARG A 154 -9.67 10.45 -6.91
N MET A 155 -10.12 9.32 -6.41
CA MET A 155 -11.04 8.43 -7.11
C MET A 155 -12.42 8.49 -6.47
N GLY A 156 -13.46 8.37 -7.31
CA GLY A 156 -14.84 8.35 -6.85
C GLY A 156 -15.77 9.28 -7.64
N SER A 157 -17.03 9.31 -7.22
CA SER A 157 -18.06 10.19 -7.80
C SER A 157 -18.05 11.56 -7.15
N ALA A 158 -18.79 12.53 -7.70
CA ALA A 158 -18.89 13.89 -7.17
C ALA A 158 -19.34 13.97 -5.68
N GLY A 159 -20.00 12.92 -5.17
CA GLY A 159 -20.46 12.85 -3.77
C GLY A 159 -19.58 12.01 -2.83
N HIS A 160 -18.61 11.27 -3.38
CA HIS A 160 -17.70 10.43 -2.59
C HIS A 160 -16.37 10.31 -3.32
N GLN A 161 -15.39 11.03 -2.84
CA GLN A 161 -14.02 11.02 -3.39
C GLN A 161 -13.03 10.60 -2.30
N GLU A 162 -12.25 9.59 -2.60
CA GLU A 162 -11.14 9.13 -1.76
C GLU A 162 -9.82 9.39 -2.48
N TYR A 163 -8.83 9.87 -1.73
CA TYR A 163 -7.46 9.94 -2.23
C TYR A 163 -6.86 8.55 -2.07
N THR A 164 -6.51 7.91 -3.16
CA THR A 164 -5.96 6.56 -3.16
C THR A 164 -4.87 6.40 -4.21
N VAL A 165 -4.10 5.33 -4.09
CA VAL A 165 -3.05 4.96 -5.03
C VAL A 165 -3.42 3.69 -5.79
N THR A 166 -3.09 3.66 -7.08
CA THR A 166 -3.27 2.48 -7.94
C THR A 166 -2.00 2.18 -8.72
N GLY A 167 -1.66 0.91 -8.85
CA GLY A 167 -0.45 0.47 -9.58
C GLY A 167 -0.06 -0.96 -9.23
N ASP A 168 0.90 -1.51 -9.98
CA ASP A 168 1.36 -2.89 -9.82
C ASP A 168 1.94 -3.17 -8.43
N SER A 169 2.58 -2.17 -7.80
CA SER A 169 3.12 -2.29 -6.44
C SER A 169 2.04 -2.45 -5.38
N VAL A 170 0.84 -1.89 -5.59
CA VAL A 170 -0.31 -2.10 -4.70
C VAL A 170 -0.75 -3.56 -4.75
N ASN A 171 -0.95 -4.10 -5.97
CA ASN A 171 -1.32 -5.49 -6.18
C ASN A 171 -0.24 -6.45 -5.64
N LEU A 172 1.04 -6.12 -5.88
CA LEU A 172 2.15 -6.94 -5.39
C LEU A 172 2.20 -6.98 -3.86
N ALA A 173 2.02 -5.84 -3.17
CA ALA A 173 2.00 -5.80 -1.71
C ALA A 173 0.86 -6.66 -1.14
N ALA A 174 -0.35 -6.57 -1.71
CA ALA A 174 -1.48 -7.41 -1.32
C ALA A 174 -1.17 -8.91 -1.50
N ARG A 175 -0.62 -9.31 -2.64
CA ARG A 175 -0.24 -10.71 -2.89
C ARG A 175 0.89 -11.22 -2.00
N LEU A 176 1.83 -10.35 -1.63
CA LEU A 176 2.87 -10.70 -0.65
C LEU A 176 2.27 -10.93 0.74
N THR A 177 1.21 -10.20 1.09
CA THR A 177 0.45 -10.43 2.33
C THR A 177 -0.21 -11.80 2.29
N ASP A 178 -0.89 -12.17 1.20
CA ASP A 178 -1.52 -13.48 1.03
C ASP A 178 -0.53 -14.66 1.15
N LEU A 179 0.73 -14.45 0.75
CA LEU A 179 1.80 -15.46 0.83
C LEU A 179 2.44 -15.57 2.21
N ALA A 180 2.38 -14.52 3.01
CA ALA A 180 3.02 -14.47 4.32
C ALA A 180 2.23 -15.29 5.34
N GLY A 181 2.94 -16.05 6.16
CA GLY A 181 2.34 -16.80 7.28
C GLY A 181 2.08 -15.93 8.50
N PRO A 182 1.36 -16.45 9.49
CA PRO A 182 1.11 -15.73 10.74
C PRO A 182 2.40 -15.27 11.41
N GLY A 183 2.50 -13.97 11.69
CA GLY A 183 3.69 -13.36 12.29
C GLY A 183 4.79 -13.00 11.29
N GLU A 184 4.61 -13.23 9.98
CA GLU A 184 5.59 -12.93 8.96
C GLU A 184 5.29 -11.62 8.22
N THR A 185 6.36 -10.99 7.73
CA THR A 185 6.31 -9.88 6.78
C THR A 185 7.12 -10.25 5.55
N PHE A 186 6.51 -10.19 4.37
CA PHE A 186 7.19 -10.40 3.11
C PHE A 186 7.38 -9.09 2.36
N SER A 187 8.48 -8.98 1.62
CA SER A 187 8.76 -7.82 0.79
C SER A 187 9.24 -8.20 -0.61
N SER A 188 9.05 -7.27 -1.55
CA SER A 188 9.61 -7.37 -2.89
C SER A 188 11.13 -7.15 -2.87
N ALA A 189 11.82 -7.65 -3.90
CA ALA A 189 13.27 -7.46 -4.09
C ALA A 189 13.69 -5.99 -4.15
N ASP A 190 12.82 -5.10 -4.63
CA ASP A 190 13.11 -3.67 -4.70
C ASP A 190 13.33 -3.06 -3.32
N ILE A 191 12.53 -3.47 -2.33
CA ILE A 191 12.71 -3.09 -0.93
C ILE A 191 14.09 -3.55 -0.44
N ALA A 192 14.40 -4.84 -0.62
CA ALA A 192 15.68 -5.40 -0.16
C ALA A 192 16.88 -4.72 -0.82
N ARG A 193 16.80 -4.43 -2.13
CA ARG A 193 17.85 -3.71 -2.86
C ARG A 193 18.02 -2.27 -2.38
N SER A 194 16.94 -1.56 -2.10
CA SER A 194 16.99 -0.17 -1.63
C SER A 194 17.59 -0.03 -0.24
N LEU A 195 17.38 -1.02 0.61
CA LEU A 195 17.85 -1.02 2.00
C LEU A 195 19.21 -1.70 2.18
N GLY A 196 19.55 -2.65 1.29
CA GLY A 196 20.81 -3.39 1.35
C GLY A 196 21.02 -4.07 2.72
N ASN A 197 22.19 -3.88 3.29
CA ASN A 197 22.57 -4.48 4.59
C ASN A 197 21.88 -3.85 5.82
N ARG A 198 21.05 -2.83 5.63
CA ARG A 198 20.25 -2.24 6.72
C ARG A 198 19.02 -3.08 7.07
N MET A 199 18.48 -3.85 6.10
CA MET A 199 17.36 -4.73 6.32
C MET A 199 17.82 -6.05 6.93
N LYS A 200 17.19 -6.47 8.03
CA LYS A 200 17.32 -7.80 8.58
C LYS A 200 16.26 -8.71 7.97
N GLY A 201 16.68 -9.79 7.34
CA GLY A 201 15.76 -10.70 6.66
C GLY A 201 16.49 -11.78 5.84
N ALA A 202 15.71 -12.62 5.19
CA ALA A 202 16.20 -13.71 4.36
C ALA A 202 15.53 -13.74 2.99
N LEU A 203 16.33 -14.00 1.95
CA LEU A 203 15.81 -14.26 0.60
C LEU A 203 15.12 -15.62 0.60
N LEU A 204 13.84 -15.64 0.23
CA LEU A 204 13.05 -16.87 0.04
C LEU A 204 13.12 -17.40 -1.40
N GLY A 205 13.72 -16.61 -2.31
CA GLY A 205 13.80 -16.91 -3.73
C GLY A 205 12.54 -16.54 -4.52
N PRO A 206 12.52 -16.92 -5.82
CA PRO A 206 11.40 -16.61 -6.69
C PRO A 206 10.14 -17.37 -6.30
N ARG A 207 9.01 -16.68 -6.24
CA ARG A 207 7.69 -17.24 -5.98
C ARG A 207 6.74 -16.90 -7.12
N ALA A 208 6.00 -17.89 -7.58
CA ALA A 208 4.88 -17.67 -8.50
C ALA A 208 3.77 -16.94 -7.72
N ILE A 209 3.33 -15.81 -8.24
CA ILE A 209 2.28 -14.96 -7.64
C ILE A 209 1.12 -14.92 -8.65
N GLU A 210 -0.07 -15.21 -8.18
CA GLU A 210 -1.27 -15.18 -9.01
C GLU A 210 -1.46 -13.81 -9.66
N GLY A 211 -1.70 -13.80 -10.97
CA GLY A 211 -1.88 -12.58 -11.76
C GLY A 211 -0.57 -11.93 -12.24
N LEU A 212 0.61 -12.45 -11.87
CA LEU A 212 1.88 -11.99 -12.40
C LEU A 212 2.49 -13.02 -13.36
N PRO A 213 2.94 -12.59 -14.57
CA PRO A 213 3.44 -13.50 -15.59
C PRO A 213 4.82 -14.11 -15.28
N VAL A 214 5.56 -13.50 -14.34
CA VAL A 214 6.92 -13.89 -13.97
C VAL A 214 7.02 -14.06 -12.46
N PRO A 215 7.71 -15.10 -11.96
CA PRO A 215 7.97 -15.25 -10.54
C PRO A 215 8.69 -14.04 -9.96
N VAL A 216 8.28 -13.62 -8.76
CA VAL A 216 8.85 -12.48 -8.04
C VAL A 216 9.80 -12.97 -6.96
N GLU A 217 10.97 -12.36 -6.85
CA GLU A 217 11.86 -12.59 -5.71
C GLU A 217 11.25 -12.04 -4.44
N VAL A 218 11.06 -12.91 -3.46
CA VAL A 218 10.43 -12.60 -2.18
C VAL A 218 11.45 -12.66 -1.06
N TRP A 219 11.41 -11.67 -0.19
CA TRP A 219 12.20 -11.61 1.02
C TRP A 219 11.30 -11.70 2.25
N ARG A 220 11.70 -12.52 3.22
CA ARG A 220 11.12 -12.48 4.56
C ARG A 220 11.84 -11.42 5.36
N VAL A 221 11.07 -10.43 5.83
CA VAL A 221 11.59 -9.30 6.61
C VAL A 221 11.49 -9.63 8.10
N GLU A 222 12.60 -9.47 8.82
CA GLU A 222 12.67 -9.62 10.28
C GLU A 222 12.77 -8.27 11.00
N GLY A 223 13.02 -7.20 10.27
CA GLY A 223 13.12 -5.84 10.76
C GLY A 223 14.29 -5.06 10.16
N MET A 224 14.74 -4.07 10.90
CA MET A 224 15.89 -3.23 10.55
C MET A 224 17.02 -3.45 11.55
N PHE A 225 18.26 -3.38 11.08
CA PHE A 225 19.40 -3.26 12.00
C PHE A 225 19.42 -1.87 12.62
N GLU A 226 19.75 -1.77 13.90
CA GLU A 226 19.99 -0.49 14.55
C GLU A 226 21.27 0.16 13.98
N ALA A 227 21.28 1.50 13.91
CA ALA A 227 22.38 2.25 13.30
C ALA A 227 23.75 1.94 13.92
N ASP A 228 23.78 1.68 15.23
CA ASP A 228 25.01 1.34 15.96
C ASP A 228 25.60 -0.01 15.52
N ASN A 229 24.75 -0.97 15.15
CA ASN A 229 25.20 -2.28 14.63
C ASN A 229 25.77 -2.20 13.21
N LEU A 230 25.28 -1.27 12.40
CA LEU A 230 25.81 -1.02 11.05
C LEU A 230 27.21 -0.42 11.08
N ALA A 231 27.49 0.47 12.03
CA ALA A 231 28.84 1.03 12.23
C ALA A 231 29.86 -0.04 12.63
N ALA A 232 29.43 -1.06 13.39
CA ALA A 232 30.27 -2.19 13.76
C ALA A 232 30.53 -3.18 12.62
N MET A 233 29.62 -3.29 11.65
CA MET A 233 29.75 -4.18 10.48
C MET A 233 30.58 -3.59 9.36
N THR A 234 30.70 -2.27 9.28
CA THR A 234 31.52 -1.54 8.31
C THR A 234 32.74 -0.93 8.99
N ALA A 235 33.70 -1.75 9.42
CA ALA A 235 35.00 -1.25 9.77
C ALA A 235 35.60 -0.59 8.49
N PHE A 236 35.63 0.73 8.47
CA PHE A 236 36.22 1.49 7.39
C PHE A 236 37.74 1.31 7.44
N VAL A 237 38.25 0.40 6.64
CA VAL A 237 39.68 0.09 6.58
C VAL A 237 40.37 1.00 5.58
N GLY A 238 41.29 1.83 6.05
CA GLY A 238 42.07 2.75 5.25
C GLY A 238 41.46 4.16 5.16
N ARG A 239 42.17 5.08 4.50
CA ARG A 239 41.85 6.50 4.32
C ARG A 239 41.72 7.29 5.62
N ASP A 240 42.54 6.99 6.62
CA ASP A 240 42.50 7.65 7.92
C ASP A 240 42.75 9.16 7.84
N ALA A 241 43.59 9.59 6.90
CA ALA A 241 43.89 11.02 6.66
C ALA A 241 42.67 11.79 6.09
N GLU A 242 41.90 11.18 5.15
CA GLU A 242 40.69 11.78 4.59
C GLU A 242 39.56 11.81 5.63
N ARG A 243 39.45 10.76 6.43
CA ARG A 243 38.49 10.68 7.52
C ARG A 243 38.74 11.74 8.59
N ALA A 244 40.01 11.93 8.99
CA ALA A 244 40.40 12.99 9.95
C ALA A 244 40.07 14.39 9.40
N ARG A 245 40.33 14.65 8.11
CA ARG A 245 39.96 15.91 7.46
C ARG A 245 38.46 16.14 7.41
N PHE A 246 37.69 15.10 7.15
CA PHE A 246 36.23 15.19 7.11
C PHE A 246 35.63 15.49 8.49
N VAL A 247 36.12 14.83 9.55
CA VAL A 247 35.72 15.09 10.94
C VAL A 247 36.07 16.54 11.36
N ASP A 248 37.28 16.99 11.07
CA ASP A 248 37.69 18.38 11.35
C ASP A 248 36.82 19.43 10.63
N MET A 249 36.42 19.12 9.39
CA MET A 249 35.52 19.98 8.63
C MET A 249 34.09 20.02 9.22
N LEU A 250 33.57 18.88 9.69
CA LEU A 250 32.28 18.80 10.37
C LEU A 250 32.28 19.58 11.70
N ASP A 251 33.35 19.44 12.48
CA ASP A 251 33.47 20.15 13.76
C ASP A 251 33.54 21.66 13.58
N ARG A 252 34.20 22.13 12.53
CA ARG A 252 34.18 23.58 12.15
C ARG A 252 32.82 24.08 11.69
N CYS A 253 31.97 23.21 11.14
CA CYS A 253 30.58 23.57 10.77
C CYS A 253 29.64 23.62 12.00
N ARG A 254 29.95 22.84 13.05
CA ARG A 254 29.17 22.81 14.29
C ARG A 254 29.42 23.96 15.25
N THR A 255 30.56 24.65 15.09
CA THR A 255 31.01 25.73 15.96
C THR A 255 30.71 27.13 15.39
N LYS A 256 29.92 27.24 14.33
CA LYS A 256 29.32 28.43 13.78
C LYS A 256 27.81 28.41 13.99
#